data_d92dd0ad10763854d7e659a490d19497
#
_entry.id   d92dd0ad10763854d7e659a490d19497
#
_cell.length_a   1.000
_cell.length_b   1.000
_cell.length_c   1.000
_cell.angle_alpha   90.00
_cell.angle_beta   90.00
_cell.angle_gamma   90.00
#
_symmetry.space_group_name_H-M   'P 1'
#
loop_
_entity.id
_entity.type
_entity.pdbx_description
1 polymer ?
#
loop_
_entity_poly.entity_id
_entity_poly.type
_entity_poly.pdbx_seq_one_letter_code
_entity_poly.pdbx_strand_id
1 'polypeptide(L)'
;MNLGFAIYKKNLMKHLNYFIELSRIKKPIGYMLLFWPCAWGLVMGFDFTSDIKNLIKYGTLFLSGAILMRSAGCIINDIVDKDFDAEVERTKNRPIASGNVSVKQGLLYALILCLLAFIVLLQFNLFTIILAL
;
A
#
# COMPACT_ATOMS: atom_id res chain seq x y z
N MET A 1 36.34 -3.81 7.18
CA MET A 1 34.88 -3.73 6.96
C MET A 1 34.64 -2.63 5.93
N ASN A 2 34.19 -2.99 4.70
CA ASN A 2 34.22 -2.12 3.53
C ASN A 2 33.37 -0.85 3.70
N LEU A 3 34.00 0.33 3.58
CA LEU A 3 33.36 1.64 3.58
C LEU A 3 32.22 1.71 2.54
N GLY A 4 32.38 1.09 1.39
CA GLY A 4 31.35 0.99 0.34
C GLY A 4 30.10 0.24 0.77
N PHE A 5 30.24 -0.84 1.57
CA PHE A 5 29.10 -1.58 2.11
C PHE A 5 28.31 -0.77 3.15
N ALA A 6 29.01 0.00 3.98
CA ALA A 6 28.36 0.88 4.97
C ALA A 6 27.58 2.02 4.29
N ILE A 7 28.13 2.63 3.23
CA ILE A 7 27.45 3.67 2.44
C ILE A 7 26.22 3.09 1.71
N TYR A 8 26.35 1.91 1.10
CA TYR A 8 25.23 1.23 0.44
C TYR A 8 24.09 0.91 1.42
N LYS A 9 24.41 0.35 2.59
CA LYS A 9 23.44 0.06 3.65
C LYS A 9 22.72 1.33 4.14
N LYS A 10 23.45 2.43 4.32
CA LYS A 10 22.88 3.73 4.74
C LYS A 10 21.90 4.27 3.69
N ASN A 11 22.24 4.19 2.41
CA ASN A 11 21.35 4.63 1.32
C ASN A 11 20.11 3.75 1.23
N LEU A 12 20.25 2.43 1.33
CA LEU A 12 19.12 1.49 1.32
C LEU A 12 18.15 1.78 2.47
N MET A 13 18.67 2.00 3.69
CA MET A 13 17.84 2.34 4.85
C MET A 13 17.10 3.67 4.66
N LYS A 14 17.73 4.65 4.02
CA LYS A 14 17.10 5.94 3.71
C LYS A 14 15.92 5.76 2.75
N HIS A 15 16.09 5.01 1.66
CA HIS A 15 15.03 4.71 0.70
C HIS A 15 13.88 3.91 1.33
N LEU A 16 14.20 2.94 2.20
CA LEU A 16 13.20 2.18 2.93
C LEU A 16 12.35 3.07 3.85
N ASN A 17 12.98 4.00 4.56
CA ASN A 17 12.27 4.95 5.41
C ASN A 17 11.32 5.85 4.61
N TYR A 18 11.77 6.36 3.47
CA TYR A 18 10.90 7.15 2.57
C TYR A 18 9.73 6.33 2.02
N PHE A 19 9.96 5.07 1.64
CA PHE A 19 8.89 4.19 1.21
C PHE A 19 7.85 3.96 2.31
N ILE A 20 8.29 3.69 3.56
CA ILE A 20 7.40 3.51 4.71
C ILE A 20 6.60 4.79 5.01
N GLU A 21 7.21 5.95 4.85
CA GLU A 21 6.54 7.24 5.05
C GLU A 21 5.49 7.51 3.97
N LEU A 22 5.84 7.35 2.69
CA LEU A 22 4.96 7.53 1.55
C LEU A 22 3.78 6.55 1.56
N SER A 23 4.04 5.28 1.85
CA SER A 23 2.99 4.24 1.90
C SER A 23 2.02 4.42 3.07
N ARG A 24 2.38 5.25 4.05
CA ARG A 24 1.59 5.48 5.28
C ARG A 24 1.19 4.20 6.03
N ILE A 25 1.96 3.12 5.86
CA ILE A 25 1.66 1.81 6.44
C ILE A 25 1.58 1.83 7.98
N LYS A 26 2.29 2.78 8.61
CA LYS A 26 2.23 3.02 10.07
C LYS A 26 0.93 3.67 10.54
N LYS A 27 0.03 4.08 9.62
CA LYS A 27 -1.26 4.71 9.94
C LYS A 27 -2.41 3.74 9.61
N PRO A 28 -2.79 2.85 10.53
CA PRO A 28 -3.71 1.75 10.26
C PRO A 28 -5.12 2.19 9.85
N ILE A 29 -5.59 3.36 10.31
CA ILE A 29 -6.93 3.87 10.01
C ILE A 29 -7.22 3.84 8.51
N GLY A 30 -6.25 4.23 7.65
CA GLY A 30 -6.46 4.33 6.22
C GLY A 30 -6.79 3.00 5.54
N TYR A 31 -6.01 1.94 5.78
CA TYR A 31 -6.28 0.64 5.18
C TYR A 31 -7.38 -0.12 5.91
N MET A 32 -7.62 0.14 7.19
CA MET A 32 -8.75 -0.45 7.91
C MET A 32 -10.09 0.04 7.36
N LEU A 33 -10.21 1.31 6.95
CA LEU A 33 -11.42 1.82 6.29
C LEU A 33 -11.73 1.08 4.98
N LEU A 34 -10.73 0.62 4.25
CA LEU A 34 -10.92 -0.21 3.06
C LEU A 34 -11.25 -1.66 3.43
N PHE A 35 -10.62 -2.18 4.49
CA PHE A 35 -10.77 -3.57 4.90
C PHE A 35 -12.14 -3.88 5.50
N TRP A 36 -12.70 -3.00 6.36
CA TRP A 36 -13.94 -3.28 7.09
C TRP A 36 -15.15 -3.64 6.20
N PRO A 37 -15.44 -2.91 5.09
CA PRO A 37 -16.53 -3.29 4.19
C PRO A 37 -16.31 -4.68 3.57
N CYS A 38 -15.06 -5.02 3.22
CA CYS A 38 -14.72 -6.35 2.69
C CYS A 38 -14.92 -7.44 3.76
N ALA A 39 -14.51 -7.15 5.00
CA ALA A 39 -14.68 -8.09 6.13
C ALA A 39 -16.17 -8.35 6.41
N TRP A 40 -17.01 -7.31 6.40
CA TRP A 40 -18.46 -7.47 6.57
C TRP A 40 -19.06 -8.29 5.43
N GLY A 41 -18.74 -7.96 4.17
CA GLY A 41 -19.20 -8.74 3.01
C GLY A 41 -18.77 -10.21 3.09
N LEU A 42 -17.54 -10.46 3.53
CA LEU A 42 -17.01 -11.81 3.71
C LEU A 42 -17.80 -12.58 4.79
N VAL A 43 -18.06 -11.97 5.94
CA VAL A 43 -18.81 -12.63 7.03
C VAL A 43 -20.27 -12.86 6.65
N MET A 44 -20.91 -11.90 5.96
CA MET A 44 -22.30 -12.05 5.50
C MET A 44 -22.47 -13.14 4.42
N GLY A 45 -21.45 -13.32 3.57
CA GLY A 45 -21.45 -14.36 2.54
C GLY A 45 -20.89 -15.71 2.97
N PHE A 46 -20.37 -15.81 4.22
CA PHE A 46 -19.74 -17.03 4.73
C PHE A 46 -20.79 -18.01 5.23
N ASP A 47 -20.74 -19.25 4.71
CA ASP A 47 -21.49 -20.36 5.25
C ASP A 47 -20.74 -20.95 6.45
N PHE A 48 -21.29 -20.77 7.66
CA PHE A 48 -20.68 -21.24 8.92
C PHE A 48 -20.61 -22.76 9.03
N THR A 49 -21.21 -23.51 8.11
CA THR A 49 -20.99 -24.95 7.97
C THR A 49 -19.71 -25.29 7.20
N SER A 50 -19.12 -24.28 6.51
CA SER A 50 -17.89 -24.41 5.75
C SER A 50 -16.64 -24.34 6.63
N ASP A 51 -15.47 -24.72 6.06
CA ASP A 51 -14.20 -24.69 6.76
C ASP A 51 -13.79 -23.23 7.10
N ILE A 52 -13.65 -22.94 8.40
CA ILE A 52 -13.18 -21.66 8.96
C ILE A 52 -11.85 -21.20 8.34
N LYS A 53 -11.02 -22.14 7.83
CA LYS A 53 -9.77 -21.81 7.15
C LYS A 53 -9.99 -20.94 5.91
N ASN A 54 -11.12 -21.13 5.21
CA ASN A 54 -11.45 -20.29 4.06
C ASN A 54 -11.78 -18.84 4.49
N LEU A 55 -12.48 -18.66 5.60
CA LEU A 55 -12.75 -17.34 6.17
C LEU A 55 -11.44 -16.59 6.49
N ILE A 56 -10.52 -17.28 7.17
CA ILE A 56 -9.21 -16.70 7.52
C ILE A 56 -8.39 -16.40 6.26
N LYS A 57 -8.37 -17.32 5.28
CA LYS A 57 -7.69 -17.13 4.01
C LYS A 57 -8.17 -15.88 3.29
N TYR A 58 -9.47 -15.76 3.05
CA TYR A 58 -10.02 -14.60 2.33
C TYR A 58 -9.94 -13.31 3.15
N GLY A 59 -10.08 -13.38 4.47
CA GLY A 59 -9.84 -12.23 5.36
C GLY A 59 -8.42 -11.70 5.25
N THR A 60 -7.41 -12.57 5.24
CA THR A 60 -6.00 -12.15 5.06
C THR A 60 -5.71 -11.61 3.67
N LEU A 61 -6.33 -12.18 2.61
CA LEU A 61 -6.22 -11.65 1.24
C LEU A 61 -6.83 -10.25 1.13
N PHE A 62 -8.03 -10.02 1.67
CA PHE A 62 -8.65 -8.70 1.69
C PHE A 62 -7.83 -7.68 2.48
N LEU A 63 -7.31 -8.06 3.65
CA LEU A 63 -6.46 -7.18 4.45
C LEU A 63 -5.18 -6.81 3.71
N SER A 64 -4.49 -7.77 3.10
CA SER A 64 -3.27 -7.50 2.33
C SER A 64 -3.56 -6.62 1.11
N GLY A 65 -4.63 -6.87 0.37
CA GLY A 65 -5.08 -6.03 -0.73
C GLY A 65 -5.38 -4.59 -0.29
N ALA A 66 -6.09 -4.43 0.84
CA ALA A 66 -6.41 -3.12 1.41
C ALA A 66 -5.14 -2.33 1.78
N ILE A 67 -4.14 -2.99 2.40
CA ILE A 67 -2.86 -2.36 2.74
C ILE A 67 -2.12 -1.92 1.48
N LEU A 68 -2.00 -2.80 0.48
CA LEU A 68 -1.27 -2.52 -0.75
C LEU A 68 -1.92 -1.40 -1.57
N MET A 69 -3.24 -1.48 -1.81
CA MET A 69 -3.96 -0.48 -2.60
C MET A 69 -4.03 0.87 -1.88
N ARG A 70 -4.23 0.88 -0.56
CA ARG A 70 -4.19 2.13 0.21
C ARG A 70 -2.82 2.77 0.13
N SER A 71 -1.74 1.99 0.24
CA SER A 71 -0.37 2.49 0.16
C SER A 71 -0.08 3.07 -1.22
N ALA A 72 -0.46 2.38 -2.30
CA ALA A 72 -0.33 2.88 -3.67
C ALA A 72 -1.10 4.19 -3.87
N GLY A 73 -2.35 4.25 -3.43
CA GLY A 73 -3.18 5.45 -3.50
C GLY A 73 -2.58 6.64 -2.73
N CYS A 74 -1.97 6.42 -1.57
CA CYS A 74 -1.29 7.48 -0.83
C CYS A 74 -0.09 8.05 -1.62
N ILE A 75 0.70 7.19 -2.26
CA ILE A 75 1.85 7.62 -3.07
C ILE A 75 1.38 8.41 -4.29
N ILE A 76 0.34 7.94 -4.98
CA ILE A 76 -0.23 8.66 -6.13
C ILE A 76 -0.77 10.03 -5.72
N ASN A 77 -1.48 10.13 -4.59
CA ASN A 77 -1.95 11.41 -4.07
C ASN A 77 -0.77 12.35 -3.76
N ASP A 78 0.29 11.87 -3.11
CA ASP A 78 1.47 12.71 -2.82
C ASP A 78 2.21 13.15 -4.11
N ILE A 79 2.08 12.41 -5.22
CA ILE A 79 2.60 12.81 -6.54
C ILE A 79 1.73 13.89 -7.17
N VAL A 80 0.41 13.72 -7.14
CA VAL A 80 -0.55 14.68 -7.73
C VAL A 80 -0.53 16.00 -6.98
N ASP A 81 -0.49 15.94 -5.65
CA ASP A 81 -0.53 17.12 -4.78
C ASP A 81 0.85 17.75 -4.53
N LYS A 82 1.92 17.30 -5.21
CA LYS A 82 3.31 17.66 -4.93
C LYS A 82 3.53 19.17 -4.77
N ASP A 83 3.06 19.95 -5.72
CA ASP A 83 3.32 21.40 -5.74
C ASP A 83 2.50 22.11 -4.65
N PHE A 84 1.26 21.68 -4.45
CA PHE A 84 0.40 22.18 -3.38
C PHE A 84 0.95 21.80 -1.98
N ASP A 85 1.38 20.56 -1.80
CA ASP A 85 1.97 20.08 -0.55
C ASP A 85 3.25 20.83 -0.16
N ALA A 86 4.01 21.31 -1.15
CA ALA A 86 5.23 22.10 -0.92
C ALA A 86 4.95 23.49 -0.31
N GLU A 87 3.78 24.07 -0.57
CA GLU A 87 3.36 25.35 -0.06
C GLU A 87 2.73 25.29 1.33
N VAL A 88 2.26 24.12 1.75
CA VAL A 88 1.55 23.93 3.02
C VAL A 88 2.52 23.50 4.12
N GLU A 89 2.58 24.25 5.22
CA GLU A 89 3.51 24.03 6.36
C GLU A 89 3.47 22.59 6.88
N ARG A 90 2.29 21.97 6.96
CA ARG A 90 2.09 20.61 7.47
C ARG A 90 2.62 19.52 6.53
N THR A 91 2.68 19.77 5.23
CA THR A 91 2.94 18.77 4.20
C THR A 91 4.22 19.00 3.40
N LYS A 92 4.82 20.19 3.48
CA LYS A 92 6.06 20.55 2.77
C LYS A 92 7.23 19.59 3.00
N ASN A 93 7.26 18.89 4.14
CA ASN A 93 8.31 17.93 4.48
C ASN A 93 8.05 16.51 3.94
N ARG A 94 6.91 16.25 3.26
CA ARG A 94 6.66 14.95 2.64
C ARG A 94 7.77 14.62 1.63
N PRO A 95 8.18 13.34 1.51
CA PRO A 95 9.33 12.97 0.69
C PRO A 95 9.28 13.43 -0.77
N ILE A 96 8.09 13.46 -1.40
CA ILE A 96 7.93 13.92 -2.79
C ILE A 96 7.87 15.44 -2.85
N ALA A 97 7.12 16.10 -1.99
CA ALA A 97 7.01 17.56 -1.93
C ALA A 97 8.36 18.23 -1.64
N SER A 98 9.13 17.68 -0.71
CA SER A 98 10.47 18.15 -0.36
C SER A 98 11.58 17.79 -1.38
N GLY A 99 11.25 17.02 -2.43
CA GLY A 99 12.22 16.58 -3.44
C GLY A 99 13.16 15.44 -2.99
N ASN A 100 12.98 14.86 -1.81
CA ASN A 100 13.78 13.74 -1.31
C ASN A 100 13.53 12.44 -2.10
N VAL A 101 12.34 12.30 -2.67
CA VAL A 101 11.94 11.23 -3.58
C VAL A 101 11.43 11.86 -4.87
N SER A 102 11.98 11.44 -6.00
CA SER A 102 11.52 11.92 -7.30
C SER A 102 10.14 11.34 -7.65
N VAL A 103 9.37 12.05 -8.48
CA VAL A 103 8.08 11.56 -9.01
C VAL A 103 8.23 10.20 -9.69
N LYS A 104 9.32 9.99 -10.44
CA LYS A 104 9.60 8.70 -11.12
C LYS A 104 9.78 7.56 -10.11
N GLN A 105 10.48 7.81 -8.99
CA GLN A 105 10.64 6.81 -7.93
C GLN A 105 9.32 6.54 -7.21
N GLY A 106 8.51 7.57 -6.96
CA GLY A 106 7.16 7.43 -6.40
C GLY A 106 6.27 6.58 -7.30
N LEU A 107 6.25 6.84 -8.61
CA LEU A 107 5.51 6.04 -9.60
C LEU A 107 5.97 4.57 -9.61
N LEU A 108 7.27 4.32 -9.53
CA LEU A 108 7.81 2.96 -9.45
C LEU A 108 7.32 2.24 -8.18
N TYR A 109 7.33 2.90 -7.03
CA TYR A 109 6.82 2.33 -5.79
C TYR A 109 5.32 2.02 -5.88
N ALA A 110 4.52 2.93 -6.42
CA ALA A 110 3.10 2.72 -6.63
C ALA A 110 2.83 1.55 -7.58
N LEU A 111 3.57 1.46 -8.69
CA LEU A 111 3.47 0.36 -9.66
C LEU A 111 3.77 -0.99 -9.00
N ILE A 112 4.84 -1.09 -8.22
CA ILE A 112 5.18 -2.33 -7.49
C ILE A 112 4.04 -2.73 -6.55
N LEU A 113 3.49 -1.79 -5.78
CA LEU A 113 2.37 -2.05 -4.88
C LEU A 113 1.11 -2.51 -5.63
N CYS A 114 0.79 -1.89 -6.77
CA CYS A 114 -0.32 -2.30 -7.63
C CYS A 114 -0.12 -3.71 -8.19
N LEU A 115 1.09 -4.05 -8.65
CA LEU A 115 1.39 -5.40 -9.14
C LEU A 115 1.26 -6.45 -8.03
N LEU A 116 1.73 -6.15 -6.81
CA LEU A 116 1.54 -7.04 -5.66
C LEU A 116 0.06 -7.20 -5.30
N ALA A 117 -0.70 -6.11 -5.33
CA ALA A 117 -2.15 -6.15 -5.09
C ALA A 117 -2.87 -6.97 -6.17
N PHE A 118 -2.44 -6.87 -7.43
CA PHE A 118 -2.97 -7.68 -8.52
C PHE A 118 -2.67 -9.17 -8.31
N ILE A 119 -1.48 -9.54 -7.87
CA ILE A 119 -1.16 -10.94 -7.51
C ILE A 119 -2.08 -11.45 -6.38
N VAL A 120 -2.38 -10.61 -5.39
CA VAL A 120 -3.35 -10.94 -4.33
C VAL A 120 -4.74 -11.14 -4.94
N LEU A 121 -5.19 -10.27 -5.85
CA LEU A 121 -6.49 -10.38 -6.53
C LEU A 121 -6.63 -11.68 -7.31
N LEU A 122 -5.56 -12.17 -7.96
CA LEU A 122 -5.57 -13.43 -8.71
C LEU A 122 -5.79 -14.68 -7.83
N GLN A 123 -5.75 -14.55 -6.50
CA GLN A 123 -6.08 -15.66 -5.57
C GLN A 123 -7.59 -15.82 -5.34
N PHE A 124 -8.41 -14.90 -5.85
CA PHE A 124 -9.86 -14.96 -5.77
C PHE A 124 -10.45 -15.72 -6.98
N ASN A 125 -11.75 -15.97 -6.93
CA ASN A 125 -12.46 -16.59 -8.06
C ASN A 125 -12.62 -15.58 -9.23
N LEU A 126 -12.88 -16.11 -10.42
CA LEU A 126 -12.98 -15.30 -11.64
C LEU A 126 -14.06 -14.19 -11.55
N PHE A 127 -15.19 -14.47 -10.89
CA PHE A 127 -16.25 -13.48 -10.71
C PHE A 127 -15.75 -12.27 -9.89
N THR A 128 -15.05 -12.53 -8.78
CA THR A 128 -14.47 -11.47 -7.96
C THR A 128 -13.41 -10.67 -8.72
N ILE A 129 -12.59 -11.34 -9.54
CA ILE A 129 -11.56 -10.68 -10.35
C ILE A 129 -12.23 -9.72 -11.35
N ILE A 130 -13.25 -10.20 -12.09
CA ILE A 130 -13.96 -9.36 -13.06
C ILE A 130 -14.66 -8.18 -12.39
N LEU A 131 -15.23 -8.38 -11.20
CA LEU A 131 -15.91 -7.32 -10.46
C LEU A 131 -14.96 -6.24 -9.93
N ALA A 132 -13.70 -6.59 -9.70
CA ALA A 132 -12.68 -5.70 -9.12
C ALA A 132 -11.90 -4.89 -10.18
N LEU A 133 -11.96 -5.28 -11.47
CA LEU A 133 -11.33 -4.60 -12.59
C LEU A 133 -12.25 -3.57 -13.25
#